data_ab4b4162dc6f90aa1aea6186840af11f
#
_entry.id   ab4b4162dc6f90aa1aea6186840af11f
#
_cell.length_a   1.000
_cell.length_b   1.000
_cell.length_c   1.000
_cell.angle_alpha   90.00
_cell.angle_beta   90.00
_cell.angle_gamma   90.00
#
_symmetry.space_group_name_H-M   'P 1'
#
loop_
_entity.id
_entity.type
_entity.pdbx_description
1 polymer ?
#
loop_
_entity_poly.entity_id
_entity_poly.type
_entity_poly.pdbx_seq_one_letter_code
_entity_poly.pdbx_strand_id
1 'polypeptide(L)'
;MFVITGATGQLGSRIVQRLVTRVPADRVVACVRDPERAAGLLTAGVHVRRGDYDDPASLAQAFEGASRVLVVSVNDAGDAAVARHRAAIDAARAAGAERIFYTSHQGARADSLFAPMPDHAATERYLAATGAPFTSLRNGFYAGTVPLLLGGALETGELRAPADGPVSWTTHDDLAEAAAVLLADGGRYEGPTPPLTAARAYDLDDVAGLLTRLGGRTVRRVVVDDEEWTASLVGHGMPSGQADLLLGMFHASRRGEFATTGTALEDLLGRPAADLPAFLEGAVATAR
;
A
#
# COMPACT_ATOMS: atom_id res chain seq x y z
N MET A 1 -4.42 5.00 23.19
CA MET A 1 -3.56 4.03 22.48
C MET A 1 -3.68 4.23 20.97
N PHE A 2 -2.60 3.97 20.22
CA PHE A 2 -2.57 3.93 18.75
C PHE A 2 -2.57 2.46 18.33
N VAL A 3 -3.60 2.00 17.68
CA VAL A 3 -3.69 0.61 17.21
C VAL A 3 -3.44 0.55 15.72
N ILE A 4 -2.47 -0.25 15.28
CA ILE A 4 -2.12 -0.45 13.88
C ILE A 4 -2.42 -1.90 13.51
N THR A 5 -3.37 -2.13 12.63
CA THR A 5 -3.65 -3.47 12.10
C THR A 5 -2.64 -3.86 11.02
N GLY A 6 -2.55 -5.16 10.70
CA GLY A 6 -1.60 -5.62 9.70
C GLY A 6 -0.14 -5.29 10.00
N ALA A 7 0.21 -5.14 11.30
CA ALA A 7 1.50 -4.63 11.77
C ALA A 7 2.71 -5.54 11.45
N THR A 8 2.51 -6.76 10.96
CA THR A 8 3.57 -7.65 10.46
C THR A 8 3.73 -7.61 8.94
N GLY A 9 2.85 -6.86 8.23
CA GLY A 9 2.95 -6.65 6.79
C GLY A 9 4.01 -5.62 6.40
N GLN A 10 4.30 -5.51 5.10
CA GLN A 10 5.35 -4.62 4.59
C GLN A 10 5.12 -3.15 4.97
N LEU A 11 3.91 -2.63 4.79
CA LEU A 11 3.58 -1.25 5.15
C LEU A 11 3.38 -1.10 6.66
N GLY A 12 2.58 -1.98 7.27
CA GLY A 12 2.21 -1.87 8.69
C GLY A 12 3.41 -1.93 9.63
N SER A 13 4.38 -2.80 9.38
CA SER A 13 5.60 -2.90 10.20
C SER A 13 6.44 -1.61 10.14
N ARG A 14 6.57 -1.02 8.96
CA ARG A 14 7.27 0.27 8.79
C ARG A 14 6.52 1.41 9.48
N ILE A 15 5.18 1.42 9.40
CA ILE A 15 4.36 2.43 10.10
C ILE A 15 4.61 2.34 11.61
N VAL A 16 4.59 1.15 12.20
CA VAL A 16 4.89 0.96 13.63
C VAL A 16 6.28 1.49 13.96
N GLN A 17 7.31 1.12 13.17
CA GLN A 17 8.69 1.59 13.36
C GLN A 17 8.80 3.12 13.30
N ARG A 18 8.10 3.78 12.38
CA ARG A 18 8.09 5.25 12.27
C ARG A 18 7.28 5.91 13.38
N LEU A 19 6.18 5.28 13.79
CA LEU A 19 5.32 5.85 14.82
C LEU A 19 5.99 5.89 16.18
N VAL A 20 6.74 4.85 16.59
CA VAL A 20 7.46 4.81 17.87
C VAL A 20 8.59 5.85 17.98
N THR A 21 9.01 6.47 16.88
CA THR A 21 9.92 7.62 16.92
C THR A 21 9.21 8.95 17.21
N ARG A 22 7.87 8.96 17.20
CA ARG A 22 7.02 10.15 17.33
C ARG A 22 6.16 10.14 18.59
N VAL A 23 5.83 8.96 19.09
CA VAL A 23 5.02 8.75 20.29
C VAL A 23 5.65 7.68 21.18
N PRO A 24 5.39 7.67 22.49
CA PRO A 24 5.89 6.63 23.38
C PRO A 24 5.47 5.23 22.89
N ALA A 25 6.42 4.29 22.85
CA ALA A 25 6.20 2.96 22.31
C ALA A 25 5.12 2.17 23.08
N ASP A 26 5.01 2.38 24.39
CA ASP A 26 3.99 1.80 25.26
C ASP A 26 2.56 2.30 24.94
N ARG A 27 2.43 3.33 24.13
CA ARG A 27 1.14 3.79 23.60
C ARG A 27 0.77 3.19 22.26
N VAL A 28 1.63 2.36 21.66
CA VAL A 28 1.43 1.74 20.34
C VAL A 28 1.04 0.27 20.52
N VAL A 29 0.00 -0.15 19.82
CA VAL A 29 -0.48 -1.53 19.75
C VAL A 29 -0.33 -2.03 18.31
N ALA A 30 0.49 -3.03 18.11
CA ALA A 30 0.56 -3.81 16.89
C ALA A 30 -0.54 -4.89 16.92
N CYS A 31 -1.59 -4.70 16.13
CA CYS A 31 -2.66 -5.68 15.96
C CYS A 31 -2.30 -6.63 14.83
N VAL A 32 -2.17 -7.92 15.15
CA VAL A 32 -1.66 -8.95 14.24
C VAL A 32 -2.50 -10.22 14.33
N ARG A 33 -2.61 -10.99 13.24
CA ARG A 33 -3.30 -12.28 13.25
C ARG A 33 -2.54 -13.33 14.07
N ASP A 34 -1.22 -13.31 13.94
CA ASP A 34 -0.31 -14.25 14.58
C ASP A 34 0.73 -13.47 15.42
N PRO A 35 0.56 -13.41 16.75
CA PRO A 35 1.48 -12.72 17.66
C PRO A 35 2.92 -13.26 17.65
N GLU A 36 3.13 -14.54 17.33
CA GLU A 36 4.46 -15.14 17.31
C GLU A 36 5.35 -14.49 16.22
N ARG A 37 4.74 -14.05 15.13
CA ARG A 37 5.43 -13.34 14.03
C ARG A 37 5.79 -11.91 14.36
N ALA A 38 5.36 -11.39 15.50
CA ALA A 38 5.56 -10.02 15.93
C ALA A 38 6.60 -9.87 17.07
N ALA A 39 7.40 -10.90 17.36
CA ALA A 39 8.36 -10.88 18.46
C ALA A 39 9.34 -9.69 18.42
N GLY A 40 9.76 -9.25 17.23
CA GLY A 40 10.61 -8.07 17.07
C GLY A 40 9.95 -6.75 17.49
N LEU A 41 8.62 -6.65 17.47
CA LEU A 41 7.89 -5.46 17.90
C LEU A 41 7.81 -5.37 19.43
N LEU A 42 7.75 -6.50 20.12
CA LEU A 42 7.80 -6.55 21.60
C LEU A 42 9.11 -5.98 22.12
N THR A 43 10.24 -6.28 21.49
CA THR A 43 11.55 -5.75 21.90
C THR A 43 11.66 -4.24 21.73
N ALA A 44 10.82 -3.64 20.87
CA ALA A 44 10.73 -2.20 20.70
C ALA A 44 9.81 -1.51 21.73
N GLY A 45 9.26 -2.24 22.71
CA GLY A 45 8.34 -1.72 23.73
C GLY A 45 6.90 -1.51 23.25
N VAL A 46 6.54 -2.06 22.08
CA VAL A 46 5.20 -2.00 21.50
C VAL A 46 4.35 -3.13 22.07
N HIS A 47 3.09 -2.84 22.38
CA HIS A 47 2.14 -3.89 22.76
C HIS A 47 1.74 -4.69 21.53
N VAL A 48 1.72 -6.02 21.65
CA VAL A 48 1.22 -6.90 20.59
C VAL A 48 -0.11 -7.52 21.04
N ARG A 49 -1.14 -7.38 20.21
CA ARG A 49 -2.46 -7.96 20.46
C ARG A 49 -2.91 -8.76 19.25
N ARG A 50 -3.57 -9.90 19.49
CA ARG A 50 -4.19 -10.67 18.42
C ARG A 50 -5.44 -9.97 17.93
N GLY A 51 -5.57 -9.77 16.61
CA GLY A 51 -6.78 -9.28 15.96
C GLY A 51 -6.83 -9.75 14.51
N ASP A 52 -7.95 -10.34 14.15
CA ASP A 52 -8.23 -10.86 12.82
C ASP A 52 -9.53 -10.25 12.31
N TYR A 53 -9.53 -9.79 11.06
CA TYR A 53 -10.73 -9.19 10.44
C TYR A 53 -11.88 -10.20 10.27
N ASP A 54 -11.58 -11.49 10.23
CA ASP A 54 -12.57 -12.56 10.18
C ASP A 54 -13.03 -13.02 11.60
N ASP A 55 -12.46 -12.42 12.67
CA ASP A 55 -12.81 -12.71 14.08
C ASP A 55 -13.13 -11.39 14.83
N PRO A 56 -14.40 -10.91 14.77
CA PRO A 56 -14.80 -9.65 15.40
C PRO A 56 -14.53 -9.60 16.92
N ALA A 57 -14.57 -10.73 17.61
CA ALA A 57 -14.28 -10.78 19.04
C ALA A 57 -12.81 -10.45 19.32
N SER A 58 -11.89 -10.94 18.48
CA SER A 58 -10.47 -10.62 18.59
C SER A 58 -10.20 -9.14 18.31
N LEU A 59 -10.92 -8.54 17.35
CA LEU A 59 -10.80 -7.11 17.06
C LEU A 59 -11.26 -6.25 18.23
N ALA A 60 -12.39 -6.60 18.89
CA ALA A 60 -12.87 -5.88 20.05
C ALA A 60 -11.83 -5.86 21.18
N GLN A 61 -11.17 -7.00 21.44
CA GLN A 61 -10.09 -7.09 22.42
C GLN A 61 -8.83 -6.31 21.98
N ALA A 62 -8.46 -6.42 20.70
CA ALA A 62 -7.28 -5.74 20.18
C ALA A 62 -7.41 -4.21 20.24
N PHE A 63 -8.63 -3.68 20.09
CA PHE A 63 -8.91 -2.24 20.04
C PHE A 63 -9.29 -1.63 21.39
N GLU A 64 -9.31 -2.42 22.46
CA GLU A 64 -9.61 -1.90 23.80
C GLU A 64 -8.69 -0.74 24.18
N GLY A 65 -9.30 0.41 24.57
CA GLY A 65 -8.60 1.64 24.93
C GLY A 65 -7.92 2.37 23.76
N ALA A 66 -8.28 2.03 22.52
CA ALA A 66 -7.79 2.74 21.34
C ALA A 66 -8.38 4.15 21.24
N SER A 67 -7.50 5.17 21.11
CA SER A 67 -7.91 6.51 20.72
C SER A 67 -7.80 6.72 19.20
N ARG A 68 -6.84 6.07 18.55
CA ARG A 68 -6.63 6.11 17.11
C ARG A 68 -6.40 4.71 16.57
N VAL A 69 -7.11 4.34 15.53
CA VAL A 69 -6.99 3.03 14.88
C VAL A 69 -6.62 3.22 13.42
N LEU A 70 -5.53 2.62 12.98
CA LEU A 70 -5.21 2.49 11.55
C LEU A 70 -5.66 1.10 11.07
N VAL A 71 -6.64 1.09 10.22
CA VAL A 71 -7.09 -0.09 9.46
C VAL A 71 -6.24 -0.20 8.19
N VAL A 72 -5.28 -1.13 8.18
CA VAL A 72 -4.51 -1.45 6.98
C VAL A 72 -5.36 -2.36 6.09
N SER A 73 -5.56 -1.96 4.83
CA SER A 73 -6.35 -2.71 3.86
C SER A 73 -5.79 -4.11 3.62
N VAL A 74 -6.68 -5.06 3.33
CA VAL A 74 -6.29 -6.44 2.96
C VAL A 74 -5.76 -6.50 1.52
N ASN A 75 -5.01 -7.55 1.21
CA ASN A 75 -4.50 -7.79 -0.14
C ASN A 75 -5.51 -8.52 -1.06
N ASP A 76 -6.70 -8.85 -0.53
CA ASP A 76 -7.79 -9.44 -1.29
C ASP A 76 -8.58 -8.35 -2.03
N ALA A 77 -9.47 -8.76 -2.93
CA ALA A 77 -10.39 -7.87 -3.64
C ALA A 77 -11.82 -8.40 -3.58
N GLY A 78 -12.78 -7.52 -3.88
CA GLY A 78 -14.21 -7.80 -3.93
C GLY A 78 -14.92 -7.68 -2.57
N ASP A 79 -16.16 -8.15 -2.51
CA ASP A 79 -17.05 -7.97 -1.36
C ASP A 79 -16.45 -8.48 -0.04
N ALA A 80 -15.67 -9.55 -0.08
CA ALA A 80 -15.00 -10.09 1.11
C ALA A 80 -13.97 -9.10 1.70
N ALA A 81 -13.20 -8.42 0.84
CA ALA A 81 -12.26 -7.40 1.28
C ALA A 81 -12.99 -6.23 1.94
N VAL A 82 -14.06 -5.75 1.32
CA VAL A 82 -14.88 -4.66 1.87
C VAL A 82 -15.52 -5.07 3.19
N ALA A 83 -16.02 -6.31 3.32
CA ALA A 83 -16.59 -6.82 4.55
C ALA A 83 -15.59 -6.83 5.71
N ARG A 84 -14.34 -7.27 5.46
CA ARG A 84 -13.24 -7.25 6.43
C ARG A 84 -12.88 -5.82 6.86
N HIS A 85 -12.80 -4.89 5.92
CA HIS A 85 -12.57 -3.48 6.25
C HIS A 85 -13.67 -2.92 7.15
N ARG A 86 -14.95 -3.21 6.83
CA ARG A 86 -16.11 -2.79 7.65
C ARG A 86 -16.04 -3.37 9.05
N ALA A 87 -15.73 -4.66 9.20
CA ALA A 87 -15.59 -5.31 10.50
C ALA A 87 -14.56 -4.59 11.39
N ALA A 88 -13.39 -4.23 10.83
CA ALA A 88 -12.37 -3.49 11.56
C ALA A 88 -12.80 -2.04 11.88
N ILE A 89 -13.47 -1.36 10.96
CA ILE A 89 -14.00 -0.02 11.17
C ILE A 89 -15.07 -0.01 12.29
N ASP A 90 -15.97 -0.99 12.27
CA ASP A 90 -17.02 -1.10 13.28
C ASP A 90 -16.46 -1.45 14.65
N ALA A 91 -15.45 -2.33 14.72
CA ALA A 91 -14.73 -2.63 15.96
C ALA A 91 -14.02 -1.38 16.52
N ALA A 92 -13.40 -0.55 15.66
CA ALA A 92 -12.75 0.70 16.07
C ALA A 92 -13.78 1.70 16.64
N ARG A 93 -14.94 1.82 16.00
CA ARG A 93 -16.05 2.67 16.48
C ARG A 93 -16.59 2.16 17.80
N ALA A 94 -16.84 0.86 17.93
CA ALA A 94 -17.34 0.25 19.16
C ALA A 94 -16.34 0.40 20.33
N ALA A 95 -15.05 0.41 20.07
CA ALA A 95 -14.00 0.70 21.04
C ALA A 95 -13.92 2.18 21.46
N GLY A 96 -14.69 3.08 20.82
CA GLY A 96 -14.69 4.51 21.12
C GLY A 96 -13.48 5.25 20.54
N ALA A 97 -12.88 4.76 19.47
CA ALA A 97 -11.77 5.45 18.81
C ALA A 97 -12.15 6.87 18.40
N GLU A 98 -11.35 7.85 18.79
CA GLU A 98 -11.54 9.27 18.48
C GLU A 98 -11.40 9.54 16.97
N ARG A 99 -10.56 8.76 16.29
CA ARG A 99 -10.34 8.84 14.85
C ARG A 99 -9.92 7.49 14.25
N ILE A 100 -10.46 7.20 13.07
CA ILE A 100 -10.11 6.01 12.29
C ILE A 100 -9.28 6.45 11.09
N PHE A 101 -8.15 5.78 10.90
CA PHE A 101 -7.31 5.90 9.70
C PHE A 101 -7.48 4.65 8.85
N TYR A 102 -7.44 4.81 7.54
CA TYR A 102 -7.56 3.71 6.60
C TYR A 102 -6.53 3.84 5.49
N THR A 103 -5.81 2.76 5.16
CA THR A 103 -4.92 2.76 4.00
C THR A 103 -5.74 2.56 2.74
N SER A 104 -6.07 3.64 2.08
CA SER A 104 -6.72 3.69 0.77
C SER A 104 -5.66 3.78 -0.34
N HIS A 105 -6.09 4.05 -1.57
CA HIS A 105 -5.22 4.17 -2.74
C HIS A 105 -5.55 5.42 -3.55
N GLN A 106 -4.53 6.01 -4.22
CA GLN A 106 -4.70 7.17 -5.08
C GLN A 106 -5.76 6.98 -6.18
N GLY A 107 -5.91 5.75 -6.69
CA GLY A 107 -6.87 5.36 -7.71
C GLY A 107 -8.24 4.93 -7.19
N ALA A 108 -8.56 5.14 -5.90
CA ALA A 108 -9.83 4.74 -5.28
C ALA A 108 -11.03 5.37 -6.01
N ARG A 109 -11.70 4.59 -6.86
CA ARG A 109 -12.84 4.97 -7.69
C ARG A 109 -13.68 3.75 -8.06
N ALA A 110 -14.98 3.93 -8.23
CA ALA A 110 -15.92 2.83 -8.45
C ALA A 110 -15.83 2.17 -9.83
N ASP A 111 -15.29 2.89 -10.82
CA ASP A 111 -15.19 2.48 -12.22
C ASP A 111 -13.76 2.12 -12.65
N SER A 112 -12.86 1.89 -11.70
CA SER A 112 -11.50 1.44 -11.99
C SER A 112 -11.49 0.05 -12.60
N LEU A 113 -10.54 -0.18 -13.52
CA LEU A 113 -10.27 -1.49 -14.10
C LEU A 113 -9.34 -2.36 -13.24
N PHE A 114 -8.78 -1.81 -12.16
CA PHE A 114 -8.00 -2.55 -11.19
C PHE A 114 -8.85 -2.88 -9.96
N ALA A 115 -9.16 -4.16 -9.77
CA ALA A 115 -10.17 -4.64 -8.83
C ALA A 115 -10.10 -4.08 -7.39
N PRO A 116 -8.93 -3.84 -6.76
CA PRO A 116 -8.88 -3.25 -5.42
C PRO A 116 -9.41 -1.81 -5.33
N MET A 117 -9.45 -1.06 -6.43
CA MET A 117 -9.83 0.36 -6.41
C MET A 117 -11.31 0.60 -6.10
N PRO A 118 -12.26 -0.14 -6.71
CA PRO A 118 -13.67 -0.12 -6.29
C PRO A 118 -13.87 -0.44 -4.80
N ASP A 119 -13.07 -1.36 -4.24
CA ASP A 119 -13.15 -1.75 -2.84
C ASP A 119 -12.68 -0.64 -1.91
N HIS A 120 -11.59 0.05 -2.27
CA HIS A 120 -11.14 1.25 -1.56
C HIS A 120 -12.21 2.34 -1.59
N ALA A 121 -12.81 2.60 -2.76
CA ALA A 121 -13.88 3.58 -2.89
C ALA A 121 -15.13 3.19 -2.08
N ALA A 122 -15.48 1.90 -2.01
CA ALA A 122 -16.59 1.40 -1.21
C ALA A 122 -16.30 1.55 0.30
N THR A 123 -15.06 1.30 0.73
CA THR A 123 -14.62 1.46 2.11
C THR A 123 -14.60 2.94 2.52
N GLU A 124 -14.11 3.85 1.66
CA GLU A 124 -14.17 5.30 1.92
C GLU A 124 -15.61 5.80 2.08
N ARG A 125 -16.53 5.35 1.21
CA ARG A 125 -17.96 5.67 1.35
C ARG A 125 -18.56 5.13 2.64
N TYR A 126 -18.16 3.92 3.04
CA TYR A 126 -18.61 3.35 4.30
C TYR A 126 -18.12 4.17 5.50
N LEU A 127 -16.85 4.52 5.55
CA LEU A 127 -16.27 5.40 6.59
C LEU A 127 -17.04 6.71 6.69
N ALA A 128 -17.28 7.38 5.57
CA ALA A 128 -18.04 8.63 5.53
C ALA A 128 -19.46 8.46 6.06
N ALA A 129 -20.14 7.35 5.75
CA ALA A 129 -21.48 7.05 6.20
C ALA A 129 -21.57 6.75 7.71
N THR A 130 -20.46 6.38 8.35
CA THR A 130 -20.45 6.11 9.81
C THR A 130 -20.60 7.38 10.66
N GLY A 131 -20.26 8.55 10.13
CA GLY A 131 -20.20 9.82 10.86
C GLY A 131 -19.05 9.92 11.88
N ALA A 132 -18.20 8.90 11.99
CA ALA A 132 -17.02 8.96 12.85
C ALA A 132 -15.92 9.79 12.17
N PRO A 133 -15.09 10.55 12.93
CA PRO A 133 -13.93 11.22 12.36
C PRO A 133 -12.97 10.22 11.73
N PHE A 134 -12.56 10.46 10.47
CA PHE A 134 -11.67 9.55 9.78
C PHE A 134 -10.69 10.26 8.84
N THR A 135 -9.63 9.55 8.49
CA THR A 135 -8.68 9.94 7.45
C THR A 135 -8.35 8.74 6.58
N SER A 136 -8.70 8.78 5.29
CA SER A 136 -8.30 7.76 4.31
C SER A 136 -7.01 8.20 3.63
N LEU A 137 -5.92 7.45 3.85
CA LEU A 137 -4.62 7.71 3.23
C LEU A 137 -4.65 7.18 1.80
N ARG A 138 -4.81 8.05 0.82
CA ARG A 138 -4.78 7.69 -0.61
C ARG A 138 -3.36 7.47 -1.09
N ASN A 139 -2.79 6.36 -0.68
CA ASN A 139 -1.41 5.95 -0.98
C ASN A 139 -1.18 5.80 -2.48
N GLY A 140 -0.01 6.25 -2.94
CA GLY A 140 0.48 6.00 -4.28
C GLY A 140 0.72 4.51 -4.52
N PHE A 141 0.84 4.11 -5.78
CA PHE A 141 1.11 2.72 -6.15
C PHE A 141 2.52 2.32 -5.67
N TYR A 142 2.64 1.16 -5.08
CA TYR A 142 3.89 0.78 -4.40
C TYR A 142 5.05 0.53 -5.39
N ALA A 143 6.15 1.24 -5.21
CA ALA A 143 7.39 1.03 -5.99
C ALA A 143 7.92 -0.41 -5.88
N GLY A 144 7.64 -1.09 -4.76
CA GLY A 144 7.95 -2.50 -4.56
C GLY A 144 7.26 -3.47 -5.52
N THR A 145 6.28 -3.01 -6.32
CA THR A 145 5.68 -3.79 -7.39
C THR A 145 6.57 -3.86 -8.63
N VAL A 146 7.38 -2.83 -8.89
CA VAL A 146 8.23 -2.78 -10.10
C VAL A 146 9.14 -3.99 -10.24
N PRO A 147 9.91 -4.42 -9.22
CA PRO A 147 10.72 -5.63 -9.32
C PRO A 147 9.95 -6.88 -9.73
N LEU A 148 8.68 -7.01 -9.37
CA LEU A 148 7.85 -8.14 -9.77
C LEU A 148 7.47 -8.11 -11.27
N LEU A 149 7.50 -6.93 -11.88
CA LEU A 149 7.20 -6.73 -13.30
C LEU A 149 8.43 -6.89 -14.20
N LEU A 150 9.64 -6.87 -13.61
CA LEU A 150 10.88 -6.95 -14.39
C LEU A 150 11.08 -8.32 -15.04
N GLY A 151 10.55 -9.40 -14.45
CA GLY A 151 10.83 -10.77 -14.91
C GLY A 151 12.34 -10.99 -15.06
N GLY A 152 12.77 -11.59 -16.16
CA GLY A 152 14.19 -11.79 -16.50
C GLY A 152 14.84 -10.60 -17.23
N ALA A 153 14.33 -9.38 -17.14
CA ALA A 153 14.77 -8.24 -17.95
C ALA A 153 16.29 -7.93 -17.80
N LEU A 154 16.84 -8.05 -16.59
CA LEU A 154 18.27 -7.84 -16.34
C LEU A 154 19.15 -8.91 -16.96
N GLU A 155 18.65 -10.13 -17.14
CA GLU A 155 19.34 -11.27 -17.72
C GLU A 155 19.20 -11.30 -19.25
N THR A 156 17.98 -11.08 -19.74
CA THR A 156 17.63 -11.19 -21.16
C THR A 156 17.90 -9.91 -21.96
N GLY A 157 17.87 -8.74 -21.29
CA GLY A 157 17.88 -7.43 -21.93
C GLY A 157 16.52 -7.03 -22.50
N GLU A 158 15.44 -7.71 -22.12
CA GLU A 158 14.06 -7.40 -22.56
C GLU A 158 13.11 -7.30 -21.39
N LEU A 159 12.47 -6.13 -21.22
CA LEU A 159 11.33 -5.95 -20.33
C LEU A 159 10.04 -6.25 -21.09
N ARG A 160 9.54 -7.46 -20.94
CA ARG A 160 8.33 -7.96 -21.64
C ARG A 160 7.10 -7.83 -20.75
N ALA A 161 6.18 -6.96 -21.12
CA ALA A 161 4.91 -6.78 -20.39
C ALA A 161 3.84 -6.15 -21.31
N PRO A 162 2.55 -6.18 -20.95
CA PRO A 162 1.47 -5.52 -21.70
C PRO A 162 1.73 -4.04 -21.90
N ALA A 163 1.03 -3.41 -22.84
CA ALA A 163 1.00 -1.95 -22.93
C ALA A 163 0.54 -1.38 -21.59
N ASP A 164 1.16 -0.27 -21.17
CA ASP A 164 0.90 0.38 -19.89
C ASP A 164 0.75 1.91 -20.06
N GLY A 165 0.62 2.60 -18.97
CA GLY A 165 0.69 4.04 -18.86
C GLY A 165 1.47 4.43 -17.60
N PRO A 166 1.77 5.72 -17.40
CA PRO A 166 2.59 6.19 -16.30
C PRO A 166 1.95 5.92 -14.95
N VAL A 167 2.79 5.53 -13.98
CA VAL A 167 2.42 5.24 -12.59
C VAL A 167 3.35 6.03 -11.65
N SER A 168 2.79 6.72 -10.66
CA SER A 168 3.55 7.40 -9.61
C SER A 168 4.00 6.39 -8.54
N TRP A 169 5.06 5.64 -8.86
CA TRP A 169 5.63 4.60 -7.99
C TRP A 169 6.15 5.20 -6.70
N THR A 170 5.53 4.84 -5.59
CA THR A 170 5.77 5.45 -4.28
C THR A 170 6.31 4.42 -3.30
N THR A 171 7.35 4.78 -2.53
CA THR A 171 7.99 3.83 -1.63
C THR A 171 7.15 3.55 -0.39
N HIS A 172 7.23 2.32 0.12
CA HIS A 172 6.60 1.97 1.41
C HIS A 172 7.16 2.80 2.57
N ASP A 173 8.44 3.18 2.51
CA ASP A 173 9.09 3.94 3.58
C ASP A 173 8.53 5.36 3.69
N ASP A 174 8.32 6.05 2.56
CA ASP A 174 7.71 7.37 2.54
C ASP A 174 6.23 7.32 2.95
N LEU A 175 5.48 6.34 2.47
CA LEU A 175 4.08 6.15 2.86
C LEU A 175 3.94 5.81 4.35
N ALA A 176 4.85 5.01 4.90
CA ALA A 176 4.87 4.69 6.32
C ALA A 176 5.21 5.92 7.19
N GLU A 177 6.17 6.73 6.74
CA GLU A 177 6.52 7.99 7.40
C GLU A 177 5.32 8.95 7.41
N ALA A 178 4.66 9.15 6.26
CA ALA A 178 3.47 9.98 6.14
C ALA A 178 2.32 9.49 7.02
N ALA A 179 2.08 8.16 7.05
CA ALA A 179 1.07 7.57 7.92
C ALA A 179 1.39 7.81 9.41
N ALA A 180 2.65 7.67 9.82
CA ALA A 180 3.08 7.93 11.20
C ALA A 180 2.91 9.41 11.58
N VAL A 181 3.21 10.35 10.67
CA VAL A 181 2.95 11.79 10.86
C VAL A 181 1.47 12.04 11.09
N LEU A 182 0.60 11.52 10.22
CA LEU A 182 -0.85 11.71 10.31
C LEU A 182 -1.44 11.08 11.58
N LEU A 183 -0.96 9.90 11.96
CA LEU A 183 -1.36 9.24 13.20
C LEU A 183 -0.96 10.06 14.43
N ALA A 184 0.25 10.60 14.45
CA ALA A 184 0.74 11.40 15.59
C ALA A 184 0.04 12.77 15.68
N ASP A 185 -0.18 13.44 14.54
CA ASP A 185 -0.85 14.75 14.46
C ASP A 185 -2.36 14.65 14.75
N GLY A 186 -3.03 13.64 14.20
CA GLY A 186 -4.41 13.26 14.55
C GLY A 186 -5.52 14.07 13.90
N GLY A 187 -5.25 15.06 13.07
CA GLY A 187 -6.35 15.89 12.58
C GLY A 187 -6.12 16.70 11.31
N ARG A 188 -4.98 16.55 10.65
CA ARG A 188 -4.62 17.37 9.49
C ARG A 188 -5.58 17.22 8.30
N TYR A 189 -6.16 16.03 8.12
CA TYR A 189 -7.14 15.76 7.07
C TYR A 189 -8.39 15.12 7.65
N GLU A 190 -9.56 15.59 7.22
CA GLU A 190 -10.85 14.95 7.44
C GLU A 190 -11.30 14.31 6.12
N GLY A 191 -11.60 13.01 6.14
CA GLY A 191 -11.92 12.25 4.93
C GLY A 191 -10.67 11.79 4.16
N PRO A 192 -10.79 11.55 2.83
CA PRO A 192 -9.67 11.15 2.00
C PRO A 192 -8.60 12.24 1.89
N THR A 193 -7.33 11.86 2.02
CA THR A 193 -6.21 12.76 1.72
C THR A 193 -6.16 13.10 0.21
N PRO A 194 -5.48 14.17 -0.20
CA PRO A 194 -4.95 14.23 -1.55
C PRO A 194 -4.09 12.98 -1.82
N PRO A 195 -3.87 12.59 -3.10
CA PRO A 195 -2.99 11.48 -3.41
C PRO A 195 -1.60 11.63 -2.78
N LEU A 196 -1.18 10.63 -2.00
CA LEU A 196 0.13 10.57 -1.35
C LEU A 196 1.09 9.84 -2.29
N THR A 197 1.67 10.57 -3.24
CA THR A 197 2.42 10.01 -4.36
C THR A 197 3.81 10.60 -4.48
N ALA A 198 4.73 9.86 -5.11
CA ALA A 198 5.99 10.42 -5.57
C ALA A 198 5.74 11.58 -6.57
N ALA A 199 6.71 12.48 -6.69
CA ALA A 199 6.60 13.69 -7.51
C ALA A 199 6.60 13.40 -9.02
N ARG A 200 6.98 12.20 -9.44
CA ARG A 200 7.07 11.79 -10.86
C ARG A 200 6.38 10.46 -11.09
N ALA A 201 5.77 10.34 -12.27
CA ALA A 201 5.22 9.08 -12.78
C ALA A 201 6.14 8.54 -13.88
N TYR A 202 6.22 7.21 -13.97
CA TYR A 202 7.05 6.47 -14.91
C TYR A 202 6.25 5.32 -15.51
N ASP A 203 6.33 5.14 -16.81
CA ASP A 203 5.88 3.94 -17.50
C ASP A 203 7.01 2.89 -17.59
N LEU A 204 6.72 1.75 -18.20
CA LEU A 204 7.72 0.69 -18.32
C LEU A 204 8.79 0.96 -19.40
N ASP A 205 8.58 1.90 -20.32
CA ASP A 205 9.64 2.40 -21.21
C ASP A 205 10.67 3.19 -20.41
N ASP A 206 10.20 4.08 -19.52
CA ASP A 206 11.05 4.80 -18.59
C ASP A 206 11.83 3.84 -17.68
N VAL A 207 11.14 2.81 -17.16
CA VAL A 207 11.78 1.77 -16.31
C VAL A 207 12.89 1.03 -17.09
N ALA A 208 12.64 0.63 -18.34
CA ALA A 208 13.67 -0.01 -19.17
C ALA A 208 14.88 0.90 -19.39
N GLY A 209 14.64 2.19 -19.59
CA GLY A 209 15.71 3.21 -19.66
C GLY A 209 16.49 3.34 -18.35
N LEU A 210 15.81 3.29 -17.19
CA LEU A 210 16.45 3.27 -15.87
C LEU A 210 17.33 2.03 -15.69
N LEU A 211 16.79 0.85 -15.98
CA LEU A 211 17.54 -0.42 -15.87
C LEU A 211 18.78 -0.44 -16.76
N THR A 212 18.68 0.12 -17.97
CA THR A 212 19.84 0.28 -18.88
C THR A 212 20.94 1.08 -18.22
N ARG A 213 20.61 2.22 -17.61
CA ARG A 213 21.60 3.07 -16.94
C ARG A 213 22.21 2.42 -15.71
N LEU A 214 21.39 1.76 -14.89
CA LEU A 214 21.82 1.14 -13.63
C LEU A 214 22.56 -0.19 -13.85
N GLY A 215 22.11 -0.98 -14.85
CA GLY A 215 22.64 -2.32 -15.12
C GLY A 215 23.89 -2.33 -15.98
N GLY A 216 24.21 -1.24 -16.69
CA GLY A 216 25.32 -1.17 -17.66
C GLY A 216 25.12 -2.06 -18.90
N ARG A 217 23.91 -2.62 -19.08
CA ARG A 217 23.48 -3.42 -20.22
C ARG A 217 22.17 -2.84 -20.77
N THR A 218 22.03 -2.78 -22.08
CA THR A 218 20.81 -2.32 -22.71
C THR A 218 19.63 -3.23 -22.33
N VAL A 219 18.60 -2.65 -21.75
CA VAL A 219 17.29 -3.26 -21.53
C VAL A 219 16.29 -2.51 -22.40
N ARG A 220 15.61 -3.21 -23.29
CA ARG A 220 14.57 -2.63 -24.15
C ARG A 220 13.20 -3.07 -23.70
N ARG A 221 12.24 -2.19 -23.83
CA ARG A 221 10.83 -2.48 -23.64
C ARG A 221 10.29 -3.32 -24.81
N VAL A 222 9.58 -4.41 -24.51
CA VAL A 222 8.86 -5.24 -25.47
C VAL A 222 7.41 -5.31 -25.02
N VAL A 223 6.52 -4.65 -25.77
CA VAL A 223 5.08 -4.76 -25.54
C VAL A 223 4.60 -6.10 -26.06
N VAL A 224 3.94 -6.85 -25.19
CA VAL A 224 3.31 -8.14 -25.51
C VAL A 224 1.79 -8.06 -25.40
N ASP A 225 1.11 -8.98 -26.04
CA ASP A 225 -0.34 -9.08 -25.94
C ASP A 225 -0.78 -9.47 -24.53
N ASP A 226 -1.96 -8.98 -24.11
CA ASP A 226 -2.50 -9.20 -22.76
C ASP A 226 -2.72 -10.69 -22.45
N GLU A 227 -3.24 -11.45 -23.44
CA GLU A 227 -3.51 -12.89 -23.29
C GLU A 227 -2.20 -13.69 -23.28
N GLU A 228 -1.23 -13.34 -24.16
CA GLU A 228 0.11 -13.95 -24.17
C GLU A 228 0.79 -13.77 -22.82
N TRP A 229 0.73 -12.56 -22.26
CA TRP A 229 1.39 -12.25 -20.99
C TRP A 229 0.78 -13.01 -19.81
N THR A 230 -0.56 -13.01 -19.69
CA THR A 230 -1.25 -13.75 -18.61
C THR A 230 -1.03 -15.25 -18.74
N ALA A 231 -1.08 -15.81 -19.95
CA ALA A 231 -0.78 -17.22 -20.19
C ALA A 231 0.67 -17.58 -19.78
N SER A 232 1.63 -16.68 -20.05
CA SER A 232 3.01 -16.86 -19.62
C SER A 232 3.15 -16.91 -18.09
N LEU A 233 2.49 -15.98 -17.36
CA LEU A 233 2.51 -15.98 -15.88
C LEU A 233 1.92 -17.28 -15.31
N VAL A 234 0.77 -17.71 -15.84
CA VAL A 234 0.13 -18.98 -15.43
C VAL A 234 1.02 -20.17 -15.74
N GLY A 235 1.67 -20.18 -16.91
CA GLY A 235 2.64 -21.22 -17.29
C GLY A 235 3.86 -21.31 -16.37
N HIS A 236 4.23 -20.21 -15.70
CA HIS A 236 5.27 -20.16 -14.66
C HIS A 236 4.73 -20.42 -13.24
N GLY A 237 3.48 -20.87 -13.11
CA GLY A 237 2.91 -21.30 -11.83
C GLY A 237 2.11 -20.24 -11.07
N MET A 238 1.87 -19.06 -11.66
CA MET A 238 1.01 -18.06 -11.02
C MET A 238 -0.46 -18.50 -11.11
N PRO A 239 -1.27 -18.40 -10.02
CA PRO A 239 -2.71 -18.62 -10.11
C PRO A 239 -3.37 -17.64 -11.11
N SER A 240 -4.30 -18.13 -11.93
CA SER A 240 -4.94 -17.32 -12.98
C SER A 240 -5.57 -16.03 -12.43
N GLY A 241 -6.29 -16.11 -11.31
CA GLY A 241 -6.88 -14.91 -10.69
C GLY A 241 -5.86 -13.85 -10.25
N GLN A 242 -4.63 -14.27 -9.93
CA GLN A 242 -3.55 -13.33 -9.63
C GLN A 242 -2.97 -12.70 -10.91
N ALA A 243 -2.86 -13.47 -11.99
CA ALA A 243 -2.45 -12.95 -13.30
C ALA A 243 -3.48 -11.95 -13.84
N ASP A 244 -4.78 -12.24 -13.70
CA ASP A 244 -5.88 -11.34 -14.09
C ASP A 244 -5.87 -10.06 -13.25
N LEU A 245 -5.61 -10.17 -11.95
CA LEU A 245 -5.47 -9.01 -11.07
C LEU A 245 -4.33 -8.10 -11.54
N LEU A 246 -3.16 -8.67 -11.85
CA LEU A 246 -2.02 -7.90 -12.37
C LEU A 246 -2.33 -7.27 -13.73
N LEU A 247 -3.04 -7.98 -14.62
CA LEU A 247 -3.46 -7.41 -15.90
C LEU A 247 -4.40 -6.22 -15.70
N GLY A 248 -5.31 -6.29 -14.73
CA GLY A 248 -6.18 -5.17 -14.35
C GLY A 248 -5.41 -3.89 -14.00
N MET A 249 -4.22 -4.02 -13.39
CA MET A 249 -3.33 -2.89 -13.14
C MET A 249 -2.88 -2.22 -14.45
N PHE A 250 -2.51 -3.01 -15.48
CA PHE A 250 -2.14 -2.47 -16.80
C PHE A 250 -3.32 -1.77 -17.46
N HIS A 251 -4.52 -2.36 -17.42
CA HIS A 251 -5.72 -1.73 -17.95
C HIS A 251 -6.01 -0.37 -17.30
N ALA A 252 -5.89 -0.28 -15.98
CA ALA A 252 -6.09 0.95 -15.23
C ALA A 252 -4.99 1.98 -15.53
N SER A 253 -3.72 1.55 -15.62
CA SER A 253 -2.61 2.46 -15.94
C SER A 253 -2.73 3.06 -17.34
N ARG A 254 -3.20 2.31 -18.35
CA ARG A 254 -3.52 2.83 -19.70
C ARG A 254 -4.56 3.94 -19.66
N ARG A 255 -5.48 3.92 -18.69
CA ARG A 255 -6.46 4.99 -18.47
C ARG A 255 -5.91 6.15 -17.64
N GLY A 256 -4.62 6.12 -17.25
CA GLY A 256 -3.99 7.14 -16.44
C GLY A 256 -4.43 7.15 -14.97
N GLU A 257 -5.06 6.08 -14.48
CA GLU A 257 -5.62 6.05 -13.12
C GLU A 257 -4.57 6.19 -12.02
N PHE A 258 -3.29 5.92 -12.34
CA PHE A 258 -2.17 5.96 -11.39
C PHE A 258 -1.13 7.03 -11.73
N ALA A 259 -1.42 7.91 -12.71
CA ALA A 259 -0.47 8.92 -13.18
C ALA A 259 -0.44 10.19 -12.32
N THR A 260 -1.41 10.35 -11.42
CA THR A 260 -1.50 11.56 -10.58
C THR A 260 -0.25 11.72 -9.72
N THR A 261 0.34 12.90 -9.75
CA THR A 261 1.43 13.34 -8.89
C THR A 261 1.02 14.57 -8.09
N GLY A 262 1.72 14.86 -6.99
CA GLY A 262 1.42 16.02 -6.17
C GLY A 262 2.44 16.23 -5.07
N THR A 263 2.28 17.29 -4.27
CA THR A 263 3.19 17.63 -3.17
C THR A 263 2.73 17.13 -1.82
N ALA A 264 1.51 16.59 -1.70
CA ALA A 264 0.91 16.25 -0.41
C ALA A 264 1.77 15.26 0.41
N LEU A 265 2.44 14.31 -0.27
CA LEU A 265 3.37 13.39 0.40
C LEU A 265 4.59 14.15 0.92
N GLU A 266 5.24 14.97 0.09
CA GLU A 266 6.41 15.77 0.46
C GLU A 266 6.10 16.78 1.58
N ASP A 267 4.90 17.37 1.58
CA ASP A 267 4.42 18.27 2.64
C ASP A 267 4.26 17.56 3.99
N LEU A 268 3.94 16.25 3.99
CA LEU A 268 3.91 15.43 5.20
C LEU A 268 5.30 15.01 5.64
N LEU A 269 6.18 14.67 4.70
CA LEU A 269 7.55 14.23 4.97
C LEU A 269 8.46 15.38 5.41
N GLY A 270 8.18 16.62 5.00
CA GLY A 270 9.08 17.77 5.16
C GLY A 270 10.37 17.67 4.34
N ARG A 271 10.38 16.78 3.33
CA ARG A 271 11.48 16.54 2.39
C ARG A 271 10.95 15.97 1.08
N PRO A 272 11.74 15.97 0.00
CA PRO A 272 11.38 15.26 -1.22
C PRO A 272 11.09 13.77 -0.97
N ALA A 273 10.08 13.23 -1.63
CA ALA A 273 9.80 11.80 -1.65
C ALA A 273 10.90 11.05 -2.42
N ALA A 274 11.16 9.81 -2.05
CA ALA A 274 12.11 8.97 -2.78
C ALA A 274 11.60 8.74 -4.21
N ASP A 275 12.47 8.99 -5.19
CA ASP A 275 12.17 8.78 -6.61
C ASP A 275 12.45 7.33 -7.03
N LEU A 276 11.74 6.84 -8.05
CA LEU A 276 11.90 5.48 -8.56
C LEU A 276 13.34 5.12 -8.94
N PRO A 277 14.14 5.99 -9.58
CA PRO A 277 15.57 5.71 -9.84
C PRO A 277 16.34 5.29 -8.59
N ALA A 278 16.23 6.07 -7.51
CA ALA A 278 16.93 5.76 -6.25
C ALA A 278 16.45 4.45 -5.61
N PHE A 279 15.14 4.14 -5.73
CA PHE A 279 14.59 2.87 -5.27
C PHE A 279 15.16 1.68 -6.06
N LEU A 280 15.24 1.80 -7.40
CA LEU A 280 15.74 0.75 -8.28
C LEU A 280 17.24 0.51 -8.12
N GLU A 281 18.05 1.55 -7.82
CA GLU A 281 19.49 1.38 -7.50
C GLU A 281 19.68 0.37 -6.37
N GLY A 282 18.92 0.52 -5.28
CA GLY A 282 18.96 -0.41 -4.16
C GLY A 282 18.48 -1.82 -4.53
N ALA A 283 17.41 -1.93 -5.32
CA ALA A 283 16.85 -3.22 -5.73
C ALA A 283 17.80 -3.98 -6.67
N VAL A 284 18.40 -3.31 -7.65
CA VAL A 284 19.38 -3.91 -8.59
C VAL A 284 20.67 -4.33 -7.88
N ALA A 285 21.15 -3.53 -6.91
CA ALA A 285 22.34 -3.89 -6.12
C ALA A 285 22.15 -5.17 -5.30
N THR A 286 20.93 -5.43 -4.82
CA THR A 286 20.60 -6.61 -4.01
C THR A 286 20.41 -7.87 -4.87
N ALA A 287 20.11 -7.71 -6.17
CA ALA A 287 19.91 -8.82 -7.12
C ALA A 287 21.19 -9.32 -7.78
N ARG A 288 22.35 -8.68 -7.55
CA ARG A 288 23.70 -9.07 -7.98
C ARG A 288 24.42 -9.85 -6.89
#